data_5df255640477591ae90593ebbb6bd5fa
#
_entry.id   5df255640477591ae90593ebbb6bd5fa
#
_cell.length_a   1.000
_cell.length_b   1.000
_cell.length_c   1.000
_cell.angle_alpha   90.00
_cell.angle_beta   90.00
_cell.angle_gamma   90.00
#
_symmetry.space_group_name_H-M   'P 1'
#
loop_
_entity.id
_entity.type
_entity.pdbx_description
1 polymer ?
#
loop_
_entity_poly.entity_id
_entity_poly.type
_entity_poly.pdbx_seq_one_letter_code
_entity_poly.pdbx_strand_id
1 'polypeptide(L)'
;MTTETKTDTPAIQLDDYVPLLGPAEVEEIRTLASKLTGRTVQMVNSTAMGGGVAEILNRLIPLMKELELDIRWDVITGGDAFFEVTKSFHNALHGGPYQARQEDFDLFLATNEQNRQRMRFDSEFTVIHDPQPIALIEARQGREGHWIWRCHIDLSHPNQEVWSFLRPYVFRYDGALFSSPSFARQLPIPQYLAYPSIDPLSDKNKELDAEYVSSVVERFKIDPSRPILTQISRFDRLKDPVGVVRAYQIVKRYEDCQLVLAGGGAADDPEGGVVLEEVRKAAGNDPDIHILDLPPWSALEINALQRASTIMIQKSLREGFGLTVTEALWKKKPTVASAVGGIPAQVIHKHTGLLAHSVEGTAYQIRFLLSNPALAQKLGEQGHEHVREHFLITSNVKRYLTLFLHTAGIS
;
A
#
# COMPACT_ATOMS: atom_id res chain seq x y z
N MET A 1 33.31 -4.66 2.64
CA MET A 1 33.12 -4.14 4.00
C MET A 1 31.92 -3.20 3.94
N THR A 2 30.76 -3.70 4.22
CA THR A 2 29.49 -2.95 4.26
C THR A 2 29.32 -2.47 5.71
N THR A 3 29.49 -1.19 5.93
CA THR A 3 29.17 -0.50 7.18
C THR A 3 27.64 -0.47 7.31
N GLU A 4 27.08 -1.38 8.10
CA GLU A 4 25.74 -1.24 8.68
C GLU A 4 25.73 0.00 9.58
N THR A 5 25.16 1.09 9.13
CA THR A 5 24.72 2.16 10.00
C THR A 5 23.49 1.65 10.76
N LYS A 6 23.73 1.04 11.92
CA LYS A 6 22.68 0.83 12.92
C LYS A 6 22.17 2.20 13.36
N THR A 7 21.00 2.58 12.88
CA THR A 7 20.20 3.61 13.55
C THR A 7 19.69 3.00 14.84
N ASP A 8 20.16 3.50 15.98
CA ASP A 8 19.72 3.15 17.34
C ASP A 8 18.30 3.67 17.66
N THR A 9 17.36 3.49 16.76
CA THR A 9 15.95 3.71 17.09
C THR A 9 15.45 2.43 17.74
N PRO A 10 14.94 2.48 18.98
CA PRO A 10 14.43 1.29 19.65
C PRO A 10 13.38 0.61 18.77
N ALA A 11 13.44 -0.72 18.69
CA ALA A 11 12.46 -1.48 17.94
C ALA A 11 11.07 -1.23 18.56
N ILE A 12 10.10 -0.80 17.75
CA ILE A 12 8.70 -0.61 18.16
C ILE A 12 8.17 -1.97 18.64
N GLN A 13 7.60 -1.98 19.84
CA GLN A 13 7.03 -3.16 20.49
C GLN A 13 5.50 -3.11 20.45
N LEU A 14 4.85 -4.25 20.65
CA LEU A 14 3.39 -4.34 20.66
C LEU A 14 2.77 -3.47 21.76
N ASP A 15 3.43 -3.32 22.92
CA ASP A 15 2.97 -2.46 24.00
C ASP A 15 2.94 -0.97 23.64
N ASP A 16 3.72 -0.52 22.67
CA ASP A 16 3.70 0.86 22.20
C ASP A 16 2.34 1.23 21.53
N TYR A 17 1.56 0.22 21.14
CA TYR A 17 0.23 0.42 20.55
C TYR A 17 -0.90 0.46 21.60
N VAL A 18 -0.65 0.14 22.87
CA VAL A 18 -1.67 0.18 23.94
C VAL A 18 -2.36 1.54 24.05
N PRO A 19 -1.69 2.70 23.96
CA PRO A 19 -2.34 4.00 23.99
C PRO A 19 -3.33 4.24 22.84
N LEU A 20 -3.15 3.54 21.70
CA LEU A 20 -3.98 3.72 20.50
C LEU A 20 -5.13 2.71 20.42
N LEU A 21 -4.90 1.49 20.90
CA LEU A 21 -5.83 0.37 20.74
C LEU A 21 -6.57 0.01 22.03
N GLY A 22 -5.96 0.32 23.17
CA GLY A 22 -6.35 -0.19 24.46
C GLY A 22 -5.74 -1.56 24.79
N PRO A 23 -5.63 -1.89 26.08
CA PRO A 23 -4.95 -3.11 26.55
C PRO A 23 -5.64 -4.40 26.11
N ALA A 24 -6.97 -4.40 25.96
CA ALA A 24 -7.74 -5.60 25.60
C ALA A 24 -7.41 -6.11 24.19
N GLU A 25 -7.23 -5.21 23.21
CA GLU A 25 -6.90 -5.59 21.84
C GLU A 25 -5.46 -6.10 21.72
N VAL A 26 -4.53 -5.51 22.46
CA VAL A 26 -3.15 -5.98 22.52
C VAL A 26 -3.08 -7.36 23.16
N GLU A 27 -3.84 -7.61 24.23
CA GLU A 27 -3.91 -8.93 24.89
C GLU A 27 -4.57 -9.99 24.00
N GLU A 28 -5.55 -9.63 23.20
CA GLU A 28 -6.13 -10.54 22.21
C GLU A 28 -5.07 -11.01 21.19
N ILE A 29 -4.23 -10.08 20.70
CA ILE A 29 -3.13 -10.41 19.78
C ILE A 29 -2.14 -11.37 20.47
N ARG A 30 -1.76 -11.14 21.74
CA ARG A 30 -0.89 -12.02 22.49
C ARG A 30 -1.51 -13.41 22.67
N THR A 31 -2.79 -13.47 22.98
CA THR A 31 -3.54 -14.72 23.12
C THR A 31 -3.56 -15.53 21.83
N LEU A 32 -3.76 -14.91 20.68
CA LEU A 32 -3.68 -15.60 19.40
C LEU A 32 -2.26 -16.08 19.11
N ALA A 33 -1.26 -15.25 19.37
CA ALA A 33 0.14 -15.57 19.10
C ALA A 33 0.66 -16.71 20.00
N SER A 34 0.24 -16.79 21.27
CA SER A 34 0.66 -17.85 22.19
C SER A 34 0.37 -19.26 21.69
N LYS A 35 -0.66 -19.42 20.84
CA LYS A 35 -1.01 -20.70 20.19
C LYS A 35 -0.04 -21.07 19.05
N LEU A 36 0.79 -20.11 18.62
CA LEU A 36 1.74 -20.24 17.51
C LEU A 36 3.20 -20.08 17.97
N THR A 37 3.48 -20.03 19.26
CA THR A 37 4.82 -19.90 19.83
C THR A 37 5.77 -20.96 19.24
N GLY A 38 6.92 -20.52 18.73
CA GLY A 38 7.95 -21.38 18.17
C GLY A 38 7.62 -21.92 16.76
N ARG A 39 6.45 -21.62 16.20
CA ARG A 39 6.13 -22.01 14.81
C ARG A 39 6.97 -21.21 13.82
N THR A 40 7.39 -21.88 12.76
CA THR A 40 8.26 -21.30 11.75
C THR A 40 7.47 -20.73 10.59
N VAL A 41 7.77 -19.49 10.21
CA VAL A 41 7.12 -18.79 9.10
C VAL A 41 8.19 -18.28 8.14
N GLN A 42 7.99 -18.50 6.86
CA GLN A 42 8.79 -17.90 5.78
C GLN A 42 7.94 -16.94 4.97
N MET A 43 8.38 -15.69 4.88
CA MET A 43 7.83 -14.68 3.98
C MET A 43 8.75 -14.52 2.78
N VAL A 44 8.22 -14.60 1.55
CA VAL A 44 9.02 -14.44 0.33
C VAL A 44 8.40 -13.39 -0.57
N ASN A 45 9.18 -12.38 -0.96
CA ASN A 45 8.76 -11.35 -1.92
C ASN A 45 9.88 -10.97 -2.90
N SER A 46 9.65 -9.97 -3.74
CA SER A 46 10.56 -9.55 -4.80
C SER A 46 11.55 -8.45 -4.41
N THR A 47 11.34 -7.72 -3.30
CA THR A 47 12.21 -6.62 -2.87
C THR A 47 12.15 -6.40 -1.36
N ALA A 48 13.31 -6.05 -0.77
CA ALA A 48 13.39 -5.65 0.65
C ALA A 48 13.14 -4.15 0.86
N MET A 49 13.22 -3.35 -0.18
CA MET A 49 13.10 -1.89 -0.10
C MET A 49 12.21 -1.37 -1.23
N GLY A 50 11.50 -0.30 -0.94
CA GLY A 50 10.58 0.33 -1.89
C GLY A 50 9.26 -0.42 -2.06
N GLY A 51 8.19 0.33 -2.23
CA GLY A 51 6.84 -0.20 -2.41
C GLY A 51 6.13 -0.63 -1.12
N GLY A 52 4.80 -0.68 -1.21
CA GLY A 52 3.94 -0.92 -0.04
C GLY A 52 4.11 -2.29 0.62
N VAL A 53 4.47 -3.33 -0.14
CA VAL A 53 4.66 -4.68 0.43
C VAL A 53 5.88 -4.72 1.36
N ALA A 54 7.02 -4.21 0.90
CA ALA A 54 8.23 -4.15 1.72
C ALA A 54 8.02 -3.26 2.96
N GLU A 55 7.29 -2.14 2.83
CA GLU A 55 6.95 -1.27 3.95
C GLU A 55 6.13 -2.01 5.02
N ILE A 56 5.12 -2.78 4.61
CA ILE A 56 4.32 -3.60 5.52
C ILE A 56 5.18 -4.67 6.18
N LEU A 57 5.99 -5.43 5.44
CA LEU A 57 6.79 -6.52 5.96
C LEU A 57 7.87 -6.03 6.94
N ASN A 58 8.48 -4.87 6.69
CA ASN A 58 9.45 -4.23 7.58
C ASN A 58 8.87 -3.92 8.98
N ARG A 59 7.54 -3.81 9.12
CA ARG A 59 6.85 -3.60 10.39
C ARG A 59 6.19 -4.86 10.93
N LEU A 60 5.58 -5.65 10.07
CA LEU A 60 4.88 -6.88 10.42
C LEU A 60 5.83 -7.92 11.04
N ILE A 61 7.00 -8.14 10.41
CA ILE A 61 7.94 -9.18 10.81
C ILE A 61 8.53 -8.94 12.20
N PRO A 62 9.04 -7.75 12.56
CA PRO A 62 9.50 -7.49 13.92
C PRO A 62 8.43 -7.72 15.00
N LEU A 63 7.18 -7.30 14.77
CA LEU A 63 6.07 -7.53 15.70
C LEU A 63 5.75 -9.02 15.87
N MET A 64 5.77 -9.78 14.79
CA MET A 64 5.55 -11.22 14.88
C MET A 64 6.72 -11.95 15.57
N LYS A 65 7.95 -11.48 15.41
CA LYS A 65 9.11 -12.01 16.15
C LYS A 65 9.03 -11.74 17.65
N GLU A 66 8.58 -10.54 18.03
CA GLU A 66 8.30 -10.20 19.44
C GLU A 66 7.24 -11.13 20.03
N LEU A 67 6.27 -11.55 19.22
CA LEU A 67 5.24 -12.53 19.58
C LEU A 67 5.71 -13.99 19.53
N GLU A 68 7.03 -14.22 19.53
CA GLU A 68 7.68 -15.53 19.58
C GLU A 68 7.42 -16.46 18.39
N LEU A 69 7.07 -15.90 17.21
CA LEU A 69 7.09 -16.66 15.98
C LEU A 69 8.51 -16.64 15.37
N ASP A 70 8.97 -17.80 14.91
CA ASP A 70 10.26 -17.89 14.19
C ASP A 70 10.08 -17.52 12.72
N ILE A 71 10.23 -16.22 12.42
CA ILE A 71 9.99 -15.67 11.07
C ILE A 71 11.28 -15.40 10.33
N ARG A 72 11.36 -15.95 9.12
CA ARG A 72 12.36 -15.63 8.10
C ARG A 72 11.75 -14.84 6.95
N TRP A 73 12.47 -13.83 6.49
CA TRP A 73 12.12 -13.07 5.31
C TRP A 73 13.19 -13.26 4.23
N ASP A 74 12.78 -13.83 3.11
CA ASP A 74 13.62 -14.07 1.96
C ASP A 74 13.17 -13.21 0.77
N VAL A 75 14.13 -12.73 -0.01
CA VAL A 75 13.88 -11.93 -1.21
C VAL A 75 14.43 -12.69 -2.41
N ILE A 76 13.61 -12.81 -3.47
CA ILE A 76 14.07 -13.42 -4.71
C ILE A 76 15.15 -12.56 -5.36
N THR A 77 16.02 -13.20 -6.11
CA THR A 77 17.01 -12.53 -6.95
C THR A 77 16.64 -12.72 -8.41
N GLY A 78 16.81 -11.66 -9.20
CA GLY A 78 16.60 -11.67 -10.65
C GLY A 78 17.46 -10.59 -11.30
N GLY A 79 17.74 -10.71 -12.58
CA GLY A 79 18.36 -9.63 -13.36
C GLY A 79 17.31 -8.62 -13.82
N ASP A 80 17.78 -7.49 -14.39
CA ASP A 80 16.92 -6.39 -14.86
C ASP A 80 15.84 -6.90 -15.82
N ALA A 81 16.21 -7.78 -16.76
CA ALA A 81 15.25 -8.38 -17.72
C ALA A 81 14.10 -9.13 -17.03
N PHE A 82 14.39 -9.86 -15.92
CA PHE A 82 13.33 -10.51 -15.14
C PHE A 82 12.39 -9.51 -14.50
N PHE A 83 12.93 -8.43 -13.93
CA PHE A 83 12.10 -7.42 -13.29
C PHE A 83 11.31 -6.58 -14.31
N GLU A 84 11.83 -6.37 -15.52
CA GLU A 84 11.06 -5.78 -16.63
C GLU A 84 9.88 -6.66 -17.05
N VAL A 85 10.10 -7.96 -17.21
CA VAL A 85 9.03 -8.93 -17.53
C VAL A 85 7.99 -8.96 -16.40
N THR A 86 8.42 -9.07 -15.15
CA THR A 86 7.47 -9.14 -14.03
C THR A 86 6.75 -7.82 -13.77
N LYS A 87 7.33 -6.66 -14.08
CA LYS A 87 6.65 -5.36 -14.11
C LYS A 87 5.57 -5.35 -15.20
N SER A 88 5.87 -5.91 -16.37
CA SER A 88 4.89 -6.04 -17.46
C SER A 88 3.74 -6.98 -17.06
N PHE A 89 4.04 -8.10 -16.39
CA PHE A 89 3.01 -9.00 -15.83
C PHE A 89 2.16 -8.29 -14.78
N HIS A 90 2.78 -7.54 -13.88
CA HIS A 90 2.08 -6.75 -12.87
C HIS A 90 1.09 -5.76 -13.53
N ASN A 91 1.53 -5.00 -14.52
CA ASN A 91 0.68 -4.07 -15.25
C ASN A 91 -0.45 -4.79 -16.01
N ALA A 92 -0.17 -5.93 -16.63
CA ALA A 92 -1.15 -6.76 -17.31
C ALA A 92 -2.19 -7.34 -16.33
N LEU A 93 -1.79 -7.77 -15.16
CA LEU A 93 -2.69 -8.25 -14.11
C LEU A 93 -3.59 -7.13 -13.57
N HIS A 94 -3.12 -5.89 -13.56
CA HIS A 94 -3.96 -4.71 -13.35
C HIS A 94 -4.88 -4.37 -14.56
N GLY A 95 -4.89 -5.23 -15.60
CA GLY A 95 -5.71 -5.06 -16.81
C GLY A 95 -5.09 -4.15 -17.86
N GLY A 96 -3.80 -3.87 -17.77
CA GLY A 96 -3.05 -3.20 -18.83
C GLY A 96 -2.89 -4.08 -20.07
N PRO A 97 -2.58 -3.48 -21.23
CA PRO A 97 -2.28 -4.25 -22.43
C PRO A 97 -0.97 -5.03 -22.23
N TYR A 98 -0.95 -6.26 -22.70
CA TYR A 98 0.24 -7.09 -22.76
C TYR A 98 0.12 -8.05 -23.93
N GLN A 99 1.19 -8.18 -24.67
CA GLN A 99 1.32 -9.20 -25.71
C GLN A 99 2.29 -10.25 -25.22
N ALA A 100 1.79 -11.45 -24.95
CA ALA A 100 2.57 -12.54 -24.46
C ALA A 100 3.67 -12.95 -25.44
N ARG A 101 4.89 -13.13 -24.92
CA ARG A 101 6.02 -13.70 -25.63
C ARG A 101 6.49 -14.92 -24.87
N GLN A 102 6.78 -16.00 -25.57
CA GLN A 102 7.22 -17.24 -24.93
C GLN A 102 8.51 -17.04 -24.12
N GLU A 103 9.41 -16.18 -24.61
CA GLU A 103 10.67 -15.86 -23.94
C GLU A 103 10.47 -15.23 -22.57
N ASP A 104 9.40 -14.40 -22.40
CA ASP A 104 9.08 -13.78 -21.12
C ASP A 104 8.63 -14.83 -20.08
N PHE A 105 7.84 -15.81 -20.52
CA PHE A 105 7.44 -16.94 -19.68
C PHE A 105 8.60 -17.84 -19.32
N ASP A 106 9.47 -18.14 -20.29
CA ASP A 106 10.65 -18.99 -20.09
C ASP A 106 11.63 -18.32 -19.10
N LEU A 107 11.89 -17.01 -19.25
CA LEU A 107 12.72 -16.23 -18.34
C LEU A 107 12.12 -16.21 -16.93
N PHE A 108 10.81 -16.00 -16.82
CA PHE A 108 10.10 -16.02 -15.56
C PHE A 108 10.27 -17.37 -14.83
N LEU A 109 10.08 -18.47 -15.52
CA LEU A 109 10.22 -19.82 -14.95
C LEU A 109 11.67 -20.15 -14.59
N ALA A 110 12.62 -19.84 -15.48
CA ALA A 110 14.04 -20.08 -15.22
C ALA A 110 14.54 -19.33 -13.98
N THR A 111 14.11 -18.06 -13.81
CA THR A 111 14.50 -17.28 -12.64
C THR A 111 13.87 -17.80 -11.35
N ASN A 112 12.59 -18.20 -11.39
CA ASN A 112 11.94 -18.83 -10.24
C ASN A 112 12.62 -20.16 -9.87
N GLU A 113 13.02 -20.98 -10.85
CA GLU A 113 13.75 -22.23 -10.60
C GLU A 113 15.11 -21.98 -9.96
N GLN A 114 15.87 -20.97 -10.41
CA GLN A 114 17.12 -20.58 -9.78
C GLN A 114 16.94 -20.18 -8.32
N ASN A 115 15.89 -19.40 -8.02
CA ASN A 115 15.55 -19.03 -6.64
C ASN A 115 15.12 -20.25 -5.81
N ARG A 116 14.33 -21.16 -6.39
CA ARG A 116 13.92 -22.40 -5.73
C ARG A 116 15.13 -23.25 -5.29
N GLN A 117 16.19 -23.32 -6.11
CA GLN A 117 17.41 -24.06 -5.80
C GLN A 117 18.27 -23.37 -4.72
N ARG A 118 18.20 -22.05 -4.60
CA ARG A 118 19.00 -21.26 -3.66
C ARG A 118 18.34 -21.08 -2.31
N MET A 119 17.01 -21.04 -2.26
CA MET A 119 16.24 -20.81 -1.05
C MET A 119 15.96 -22.13 -0.33
N ARG A 120 15.90 -22.04 0.98
CA ARG A 120 15.49 -23.12 1.86
C ARG A 120 13.99 -22.96 2.18
N PHE A 121 13.22 -24.03 1.98
CA PHE A 121 11.79 -24.07 2.26
C PHE A 121 11.50 -25.18 3.28
N ASP A 122 11.71 -24.89 4.54
CA ASP A 122 11.56 -25.81 5.67
C ASP A 122 10.70 -25.23 6.81
N SER A 123 10.02 -24.12 6.54
CA SER A 123 9.10 -23.51 7.47
C SER A 123 7.72 -24.18 7.42
N GLU A 124 7.03 -24.20 8.55
CA GLU A 124 5.66 -24.71 8.64
C GLU A 124 4.68 -23.90 7.81
N PHE A 125 4.85 -22.58 7.82
CA PHE A 125 4.07 -21.67 6.96
C PHE A 125 4.99 -20.97 5.97
N THR A 126 4.65 -21.03 4.68
CA THR A 126 5.35 -20.30 3.62
C THR A 126 4.36 -19.35 2.95
N VAL A 127 4.61 -18.05 3.05
CA VAL A 127 3.79 -17.01 2.42
C VAL A 127 4.55 -16.41 1.25
N ILE A 128 4.02 -16.59 0.06
CA ILE A 128 4.58 -16.07 -1.19
C ILE A 128 3.81 -14.82 -1.59
N HIS A 129 4.51 -13.67 -1.67
CA HIS A 129 3.92 -12.38 -1.96
C HIS A 129 4.00 -12.04 -3.44
N ASP A 130 2.86 -11.71 -4.02
CA ASP A 130 2.67 -11.26 -5.39
C ASP A 130 3.00 -12.31 -6.48
N PRO A 131 2.87 -11.96 -7.78
CA PRO A 131 3.06 -12.91 -8.85
C PRO A 131 4.54 -13.23 -9.15
N GLN A 132 5.50 -12.35 -8.79
CA GLN A 132 6.90 -12.53 -9.17
C GLN A 132 7.48 -13.87 -8.67
N PRO A 133 7.30 -14.26 -7.38
CA PRO A 133 7.80 -15.53 -6.85
C PRO A 133 6.76 -16.66 -6.88
N ILE A 134 5.63 -16.50 -7.57
CA ILE A 134 4.49 -17.44 -7.47
C ILE A 134 4.86 -18.88 -7.86
N ALA A 135 5.79 -19.06 -8.81
CA ALA A 135 6.22 -20.37 -9.25
C ALA A 135 7.15 -21.10 -8.26
N LEU A 136 7.56 -20.44 -7.16
CA LEU A 136 8.25 -21.09 -6.05
C LEU A 136 7.41 -22.17 -5.35
N ILE A 137 6.10 -22.22 -5.60
CA ILE A 137 5.23 -23.32 -5.17
C ILE A 137 5.76 -24.69 -5.64
N GLU A 138 6.58 -24.74 -6.69
CA GLU A 138 7.25 -25.96 -7.14
C GLU A 138 8.14 -26.57 -6.05
N ALA A 139 8.64 -25.76 -5.11
CA ALA A 139 9.42 -26.25 -3.97
C ALA A 139 8.60 -27.07 -2.98
N ARG A 140 7.27 -27.00 -3.04
CA ARG A 140 6.38 -27.77 -2.15
C ARG A 140 6.43 -29.27 -2.36
N GLN A 141 6.84 -29.73 -3.56
CA GLN A 141 6.82 -31.17 -3.88
C GLN A 141 7.65 -32.00 -2.88
N GLY A 142 6.99 -32.96 -2.22
CA GLY A 142 7.61 -33.82 -1.22
C GLY A 142 7.91 -33.17 0.13
N ARG A 143 7.29 -32.02 0.43
CA ARG A 143 7.44 -31.30 1.69
C ARG A 143 6.10 -31.13 2.40
N GLU A 144 6.14 -31.15 3.70
CA GLU A 144 5.02 -30.79 4.56
C GLU A 144 4.98 -29.26 4.75
N GLY A 145 3.89 -28.75 5.31
CA GLY A 145 3.70 -27.33 5.61
C GLY A 145 2.59 -26.67 4.76
N HIS A 146 2.26 -25.46 5.16
CA HIS A 146 1.15 -24.68 4.62
C HIS A 146 1.67 -23.57 3.72
N TRP A 147 1.23 -23.56 2.47
CA TRP A 147 1.66 -22.59 1.47
C TRP A 147 0.53 -21.64 1.13
N ILE A 148 0.75 -20.36 1.33
CA ILE A 148 -0.23 -19.28 1.14
C ILE A 148 0.28 -18.32 0.08
N TRP A 149 -0.54 -18.03 -0.91
CA TRP A 149 -0.25 -16.98 -1.87
C TRP A 149 -0.89 -15.66 -1.43
N ARG A 150 -0.09 -14.63 -1.18
CA ARG A 150 -0.53 -13.29 -0.84
C ARG A 150 -0.48 -12.40 -2.07
N CYS A 151 -1.63 -12.07 -2.64
CA CYS A 151 -1.76 -11.17 -3.77
C CYS A 151 -2.09 -9.75 -3.31
N HIS A 152 -1.23 -8.79 -3.62
CA HIS A 152 -1.44 -7.38 -3.34
C HIS A 152 -2.00 -6.61 -4.55
N ILE A 153 -2.08 -7.25 -5.70
CA ILE A 153 -2.47 -6.68 -6.99
C ILE A 153 -3.99 -6.73 -7.16
N ASP A 154 -4.55 -5.71 -7.82
CA ASP A 154 -5.92 -5.75 -8.29
C ASP A 154 -6.07 -6.74 -9.45
N LEU A 155 -6.68 -7.88 -9.16
CA LEU A 155 -7.00 -8.91 -10.14
C LEU A 155 -8.45 -8.85 -10.64
N SER A 156 -9.19 -7.76 -10.44
CA SER A 156 -10.59 -7.68 -10.84
C SER A 156 -10.78 -7.88 -12.36
N HIS A 157 -9.84 -7.38 -13.16
CA HIS A 157 -9.88 -7.48 -14.63
C HIS A 157 -8.48 -7.79 -15.23
N PRO A 158 -7.88 -8.95 -14.92
CA PRO A 158 -6.54 -9.25 -15.39
C PRO A 158 -6.50 -9.57 -16.89
N ASN A 159 -5.36 -9.28 -17.53
CA ASN A 159 -5.07 -9.81 -18.87
C ASN A 159 -5.13 -11.34 -18.83
N GLN A 160 -5.89 -11.92 -19.77
CA GLN A 160 -6.20 -13.35 -19.73
C GLN A 160 -4.99 -14.24 -20.09
N GLU A 161 -4.06 -13.77 -20.89
CA GLU A 161 -2.85 -14.54 -21.25
C GLU A 161 -1.95 -14.71 -20.04
N VAL A 162 -1.62 -13.60 -19.35
CA VAL A 162 -0.80 -13.64 -18.15
C VAL A 162 -1.50 -14.40 -17.02
N TRP A 163 -2.81 -14.14 -16.82
CA TRP A 163 -3.54 -14.87 -15.79
C TRP A 163 -3.63 -16.37 -16.05
N SER A 164 -3.86 -16.78 -17.30
CA SER A 164 -3.90 -18.21 -17.68
C SER A 164 -2.56 -18.90 -17.47
N PHE A 165 -1.45 -18.19 -17.64
CA PHE A 165 -0.10 -18.69 -17.34
C PHE A 165 0.13 -18.86 -15.84
N LEU A 166 -0.26 -17.87 -15.01
CA LEU A 166 0.03 -17.88 -13.57
C LEU A 166 -0.97 -18.73 -12.76
N ARG A 167 -2.22 -18.79 -13.19
CA ARG A 167 -3.31 -19.47 -12.47
C ARG A 167 -3.01 -20.92 -12.07
N PRO A 168 -2.37 -21.78 -12.88
CA PRO A 168 -2.04 -23.15 -12.48
C PRO A 168 -1.13 -23.24 -11.25
N TYR A 169 -0.25 -22.25 -11.04
CA TYR A 169 0.57 -22.17 -9.84
C TYR A 169 -0.28 -21.81 -8.62
N VAL A 170 -1.21 -20.84 -8.76
CA VAL A 170 -2.12 -20.45 -7.67
C VAL A 170 -2.93 -21.64 -7.15
N PHE A 171 -3.39 -22.51 -8.02
CA PHE A 171 -4.22 -23.69 -7.65
C PHE A 171 -3.51 -24.68 -6.74
N ARG A 172 -2.20 -24.59 -6.60
CA ARG A 172 -1.39 -25.51 -5.80
C ARG A 172 -1.10 -25.02 -4.39
N TYR A 173 -1.48 -23.76 -4.08
CA TYR A 173 -1.42 -23.22 -2.73
C TYR A 173 -2.57 -23.76 -1.87
N ASP A 174 -2.40 -23.73 -0.54
CA ASP A 174 -3.45 -24.10 0.41
C ASP A 174 -4.49 -22.99 0.59
N GLY A 175 -4.14 -21.76 0.23
CA GLY A 175 -5.03 -20.62 0.25
C GLY A 175 -4.44 -19.42 -0.44
N ALA A 176 -5.32 -18.50 -0.81
CA ALA A 176 -4.97 -17.20 -1.38
C ALA A 176 -5.48 -16.07 -0.49
N LEU A 177 -4.65 -15.05 -0.27
CA LEU A 177 -4.93 -13.91 0.58
C LEU A 177 -4.97 -12.63 -0.26
N PHE A 178 -6.11 -11.95 -0.30
CA PHE A 178 -6.35 -10.76 -1.12
C PHE A 178 -6.46 -9.48 -0.29
N SER A 179 -6.19 -8.34 -0.94
CA SER A 179 -6.29 -7.00 -0.35
C SER A 179 -7.69 -6.39 -0.43
N SER A 180 -8.60 -6.98 -1.21
CA SER A 180 -9.98 -6.53 -1.38
C SER A 180 -10.85 -7.69 -1.83
N PRO A 181 -12.13 -7.73 -1.45
CA PRO A 181 -13.06 -8.74 -1.95
C PRO A 181 -13.20 -8.71 -3.48
N SER A 182 -13.09 -7.54 -4.10
CA SER A 182 -13.15 -7.36 -5.55
C SER A 182 -11.99 -8.00 -6.31
N PHE A 183 -10.88 -8.31 -5.63
CA PHE A 183 -9.71 -8.95 -6.24
C PHE A 183 -9.81 -10.49 -6.22
N ALA A 184 -10.69 -11.03 -5.38
CA ALA A 184 -10.93 -12.47 -5.33
C ALA A 184 -11.33 -13.02 -6.71
N ARG A 185 -10.84 -14.21 -7.02
CA ARG A 185 -11.07 -14.87 -8.31
C ARG A 185 -11.76 -16.21 -8.08
N GLN A 186 -12.30 -16.80 -9.13
CA GLN A 186 -12.83 -18.15 -9.04
C GLN A 186 -11.66 -19.13 -8.97
N LEU A 187 -11.30 -19.54 -7.76
CA LEU A 187 -10.18 -20.44 -7.44
C LEU A 187 -10.70 -21.70 -6.73
N PRO A 188 -10.08 -22.88 -6.95
CA PRO A 188 -10.43 -24.11 -6.26
C PRO A 188 -9.83 -24.22 -4.84
N ILE A 189 -9.32 -23.14 -4.30
CA ILE A 189 -8.68 -23.07 -2.98
C ILE A 189 -9.37 -22.01 -2.11
N PRO A 190 -9.30 -22.12 -0.78
CA PRO A 190 -9.80 -21.11 0.16
C PRO A 190 -9.23 -19.72 -0.14
N GLN A 191 -10.07 -18.71 0.02
CA GLN A 191 -9.70 -17.32 -0.20
C GLN A 191 -9.98 -16.49 1.06
N TYR A 192 -9.00 -15.70 1.46
CA TYR A 192 -9.02 -14.91 2.67
C TYR A 192 -8.81 -13.44 2.35
N LEU A 193 -9.19 -12.56 3.28
CA LEU A 193 -8.97 -11.12 3.17
C LEU A 193 -8.00 -10.64 4.25
N ALA A 194 -6.97 -9.93 3.82
CA ALA A 194 -6.15 -9.10 4.70
C ALA A 194 -5.88 -7.77 4.01
N TYR A 195 -6.47 -6.73 4.54
CA TYR A 195 -6.21 -5.40 4.03
C TYR A 195 -4.75 -5.02 4.28
N PRO A 196 -4.09 -4.34 3.34
CA PRO A 196 -2.85 -3.63 3.62
C PRO A 196 -3.06 -2.66 4.78
N SER A 197 -1.98 -2.35 5.50
CA SER A 197 -2.06 -1.61 6.75
C SER A 197 -0.94 -0.58 6.84
N ILE A 198 -1.16 0.43 7.68
CA ILE A 198 -0.17 1.42 8.06
C ILE A 198 0.30 1.16 9.50
N ASP A 199 1.52 1.59 9.78
CA ASP A 199 2.00 1.68 11.16
C ASP A 199 1.78 3.11 11.68
N PRO A 200 0.90 3.31 12.68
CA PRO A 200 0.60 4.63 13.24
C PRO A 200 1.80 5.27 13.95
N LEU A 201 2.81 4.48 14.35
CA LEU A 201 4.02 4.94 15.03
C LEU A 201 5.17 5.25 14.07
N SER A 202 5.01 4.98 12.78
CA SER A 202 6.03 5.30 11.78
C SER A 202 6.16 6.80 11.53
N ASP A 203 7.30 7.23 11.00
CA ASP A 203 7.55 8.63 10.63
C ASP A 203 6.49 9.22 9.69
N LYS A 204 5.90 8.37 8.84
CA LYS A 204 4.78 8.78 7.97
C LYS A 204 3.48 9.06 8.73
N ASN A 205 3.27 8.49 9.92
CA ASN A 205 1.95 8.48 10.54
C ASN A 205 1.92 8.95 11.99
N LYS A 206 3.06 8.92 12.70
CA LYS A 206 3.15 9.39 14.09
C LYS A 206 2.67 10.83 14.23
N GLU A 207 2.22 11.21 15.42
CA GLU A 207 1.90 12.60 15.72
C GLU A 207 3.13 13.50 15.52
N LEU A 208 2.91 14.69 15.02
CA LEU A 208 3.92 15.73 14.80
C LEU A 208 3.52 16.99 15.55
N ASP A 209 4.50 17.68 16.08
CA ASP A 209 4.30 18.99 16.70
C ASP A 209 3.83 20.01 15.65
N ALA A 210 2.93 20.91 16.05
CA ALA A 210 2.37 21.93 15.16
C ALA A 210 3.46 22.84 14.58
N GLU A 211 4.51 23.11 15.35
CA GLU A 211 5.68 23.90 14.92
C GLU A 211 6.42 23.21 13.77
N TYR A 212 6.63 21.89 13.85
CA TYR A 212 7.26 21.15 12.77
C TYR A 212 6.39 21.17 11.51
N VAL A 213 5.07 20.94 11.63
CA VAL A 213 4.14 21.02 10.49
C VAL A 213 4.21 22.40 9.84
N SER A 214 4.19 23.47 10.63
CA SER A 214 4.27 24.85 10.14
C SER A 214 5.59 25.12 9.41
N SER A 215 6.72 24.63 9.95
CA SER A 215 8.04 24.80 9.33
C SER A 215 8.15 24.12 7.96
N VAL A 216 7.50 22.97 7.79
CA VAL A 216 7.45 22.26 6.50
C VAL A 216 6.62 23.03 5.48
N VAL A 217 5.45 23.53 5.89
CA VAL A 217 4.55 24.34 5.05
C VAL A 217 5.27 25.62 4.59
N GLU A 218 5.95 26.33 5.50
CA GLU A 218 6.74 27.52 5.19
C GLU A 218 7.90 27.20 4.23
N ARG A 219 8.66 26.13 4.48
CA ARG A 219 9.77 25.70 3.62
C ARG A 219 9.32 25.46 2.18
N PHE A 220 8.14 24.93 1.97
CA PHE A 220 7.57 24.71 0.63
C PHE A 220 6.76 25.91 0.10
N LYS A 221 6.75 27.04 0.83
CA LYS A 221 6.06 28.29 0.46
C LYS A 221 4.56 28.08 0.21
N ILE A 222 3.92 27.21 0.99
CA ILE A 222 2.49 26.97 0.97
C ILE A 222 1.85 27.95 1.96
N ASP A 223 0.77 28.60 1.56
CA ASP A 223 0.07 29.56 2.41
C ASP A 223 -0.95 28.86 3.34
N PRO A 224 -0.72 28.77 4.65
CA PRO A 224 -1.61 28.07 5.57
C PRO A 224 -2.96 28.79 5.80
N SER A 225 -3.10 30.03 5.35
CA SER A 225 -4.35 30.80 5.51
C SER A 225 -5.42 30.42 4.49
N ARG A 226 -5.06 29.71 3.43
CA ARG A 226 -5.97 29.27 2.35
C ARG A 226 -6.12 27.75 2.35
N PRO A 227 -7.27 27.23 1.89
CA PRO A 227 -7.45 25.78 1.77
C PRO A 227 -6.35 25.12 0.94
N ILE A 228 -5.80 24.02 1.47
CA ILE A 228 -4.74 23.23 0.85
C ILE A 228 -5.35 21.90 0.37
N LEU A 229 -5.39 21.72 -0.94
CA LEU A 229 -5.79 20.45 -1.58
C LEU A 229 -4.54 19.64 -1.87
N THR A 230 -4.45 18.40 -1.41
CA THR A 230 -3.19 17.64 -1.50
C THR A 230 -3.41 16.26 -2.09
N GLN A 231 -2.58 15.85 -3.05
CA GLN A 231 -2.38 14.45 -3.40
C GLN A 231 -0.93 14.04 -3.10
N ILE A 232 -0.79 12.97 -2.32
CA ILE A 232 0.50 12.32 -2.08
C ILE A 232 0.56 11.04 -2.91
N SER A 233 1.45 10.99 -3.89
CA SER A 233 1.65 9.81 -4.72
C SER A 233 2.96 9.90 -5.51
N ARG A 234 3.45 8.77 -6.01
CA ARG A 234 4.46 8.81 -7.08
C ARG A 234 3.88 9.56 -8.29
N PHE A 235 4.75 10.18 -9.08
CA PHE A 235 4.37 10.72 -10.39
C PHE A 235 4.24 9.57 -11.40
N ASP A 236 3.05 8.98 -11.43
CA ASP A 236 2.70 7.76 -12.14
C ASP A 236 1.35 7.99 -12.83
N ARG A 237 1.18 7.53 -14.07
CA ARG A 237 -0.06 7.72 -14.84
C ARG A 237 -1.28 7.11 -14.16
N LEU A 238 -1.10 5.99 -13.45
CA LEU A 238 -2.19 5.34 -12.74
C LEU A 238 -2.70 6.17 -11.55
N LYS A 239 -1.87 7.09 -11.03
CA LYS A 239 -2.25 8.05 -9.97
C LYS A 239 -2.93 9.31 -10.51
N ASP A 240 -2.92 9.50 -11.81
CA ASP A 240 -3.56 10.59 -12.57
C ASP A 240 -3.35 12.01 -11.98
N PRO A 241 -2.09 12.41 -11.70
CA PRO A 241 -1.84 13.74 -11.16
C PRO A 241 -2.26 14.87 -12.10
N VAL A 242 -2.23 14.64 -13.42
CA VAL A 242 -2.75 15.59 -14.42
C VAL A 242 -4.27 15.78 -14.26
N GLY A 243 -5.01 14.70 -13.99
CA GLY A 243 -6.44 14.79 -13.71
C GLY A 243 -6.74 15.53 -12.41
N VAL A 244 -5.85 15.46 -11.41
CA VAL A 244 -5.94 16.26 -10.18
C VAL A 244 -5.76 17.75 -10.48
N VAL A 245 -4.75 18.11 -11.29
CA VAL A 245 -4.57 19.52 -11.75
C VAL A 245 -5.82 20.03 -12.43
N ARG A 246 -6.42 19.24 -13.34
CA ARG A 246 -7.66 19.64 -14.02
C ARG A 246 -8.84 19.79 -13.05
N ALA A 247 -8.98 18.90 -12.06
CA ALA A 247 -10.01 19.03 -11.02
C ALA A 247 -9.80 20.30 -10.19
N TYR A 248 -8.57 20.56 -9.77
CA TYR A 248 -8.21 21.79 -9.08
C TYR A 248 -8.53 23.03 -9.89
N GLN A 249 -8.19 23.07 -11.19
CA GLN A 249 -8.50 24.20 -12.06
C GLN A 249 -10.01 24.50 -12.15
N ILE A 250 -10.87 23.47 -12.05
CA ILE A 250 -12.33 23.66 -11.96
C ILE A 250 -12.68 24.27 -10.60
N VAL A 251 -12.12 23.77 -9.49
CA VAL A 251 -12.36 24.26 -8.12
C VAL A 251 -11.92 25.72 -8.01
N LYS A 252 -10.72 26.06 -8.50
CA LYS A 252 -10.09 27.39 -8.40
C LYS A 252 -10.94 28.52 -9.00
N ARG A 253 -11.85 28.21 -9.94
CA ARG A 253 -12.78 29.22 -10.49
C ARG A 253 -13.79 29.74 -9.48
N TYR A 254 -13.98 29.03 -8.38
CA TYR A 254 -15.01 29.31 -7.38
C TYR A 254 -14.47 29.46 -5.96
N GLU A 255 -13.31 28.87 -5.68
CA GLU A 255 -12.72 28.80 -4.33
C GLU A 255 -11.27 29.27 -4.39
N ASP A 256 -10.88 30.16 -3.49
CA ASP A 256 -9.47 30.53 -3.36
C ASP A 256 -8.72 29.47 -2.56
N CYS A 257 -8.05 28.54 -3.28
CA CYS A 257 -7.36 27.40 -2.71
C CYS A 257 -6.03 27.14 -3.42
N GLN A 258 -5.22 26.29 -2.84
CA GLN A 258 -3.93 25.84 -3.38
C GLN A 258 -3.94 24.33 -3.64
N LEU A 259 -3.10 23.88 -4.55
CA LEU A 259 -2.88 22.46 -4.82
C LEU A 259 -1.44 22.08 -4.48
N VAL A 260 -1.28 21.01 -3.71
CA VAL A 260 0.00 20.37 -3.44
C VAL A 260 0.00 18.98 -4.06
N LEU A 261 0.90 18.74 -5.00
CA LEU A 261 1.21 17.43 -5.54
C LEU A 261 2.59 17.04 -5.04
N ALA A 262 2.67 16.07 -4.12
CA ALA A 262 3.91 15.70 -3.48
C ALA A 262 4.16 14.19 -3.56
N GLY A 263 5.41 13.83 -3.78
CA GLY A 263 5.91 12.47 -3.84
C GLY A 263 7.19 12.41 -4.64
N GLY A 264 7.78 11.23 -4.75
CA GLY A 264 9.01 11.02 -5.51
C GLY A 264 8.82 9.95 -6.57
N GLY A 265 9.67 9.99 -7.60
CA GLY A 265 9.88 8.86 -8.49
C GLY A 265 10.67 7.76 -7.75
N ALA A 266 10.51 6.50 -8.15
CA ALA A 266 11.53 5.51 -7.88
C ALA A 266 12.73 5.84 -8.77
N ALA A 267 13.96 5.75 -8.25
CA ALA A 267 15.18 6.10 -9.00
C ALA A 267 15.38 5.26 -10.28
N ASP A 268 14.63 4.17 -10.39
CA ASP A 268 14.61 3.20 -11.48
C ASP A 268 13.34 3.30 -12.37
N ASP A 269 12.48 4.32 -12.17
CA ASP A 269 11.24 4.48 -12.93
C ASP A 269 11.33 5.61 -13.98
N PRO A 270 11.67 5.29 -15.25
CA PRO A 270 11.76 6.28 -16.32
C PRO A 270 10.41 6.96 -16.64
N GLU A 271 9.30 6.35 -16.28
CA GLU A 271 7.96 6.93 -16.48
C GLU A 271 7.73 8.13 -15.55
N GLY A 272 8.28 8.11 -14.34
CA GLY A 272 8.08 9.16 -13.34
C GLY A 272 8.52 10.54 -13.84
N GLY A 273 9.66 10.63 -14.52
CA GLY A 273 10.13 11.89 -15.12
C GLY A 273 9.21 12.44 -16.21
N VAL A 274 8.67 11.56 -17.06
CA VAL A 274 7.74 11.95 -18.13
C VAL A 274 6.44 12.48 -17.55
N VAL A 275 5.89 11.78 -16.56
CA VAL A 275 4.64 12.19 -15.89
C VAL A 275 4.82 13.49 -15.13
N LEU A 276 5.97 13.69 -14.47
CA LEU A 276 6.29 14.94 -13.79
C LEU A 276 6.28 16.15 -14.76
N GLU A 277 6.86 15.99 -15.96
CA GLU A 277 6.83 17.04 -16.98
C GLU A 277 5.40 17.29 -17.52
N GLU A 278 4.60 16.25 -17.69
CA GLU A 278 3.18 16.40 -18.06
C GLU A 278 2.41 17.17 -16.99
N VAL A 279 2.68 16.92 -15.72
CA VAL A 279 2.08 17.65 -14.59
C VAL A 279 2.50 19.11 -14.60
N ARG A 280 3.80 19.40 -14.77
CA ARG A 280 4.32 20.78 -14.88
C ARG A 280 3.67 21.54 -16.04
N LYS A 281 3.53 20.87 -17.19
CA LYS A 281 2.84 21.45 -18.36
C LYS A 281 1.36 21.72 -18.08
N ALA A 282 0.66 20.80 -17.39
CA ALA A 282 -0.74 20.97 -17.03
C ALA A 282 -0.96 22.08 -16.00
N ALA A 283 -0.04 22.23 -15.05
CA ALA A 283 -0.04 23.29 -14.04
C ALA A 283 0.22 24.67 -14.65
N GLY A 284 1.03 24.74 -15.72
CA GLY A 284 1.39 26.01 -16.35
C GLY A 284 2.19 26.91 -15.40
N ASN A 285 1.81 28.20 -15.33
CA ASN A 285 2.43 29.18 -14.45
C ASN A 285 1.56 29.53 -13.24
N ASP A 286 0.65 28.63 -12.83
CA ASP A 286 -0.21 28.88 -11.66
C ASP A 286 0.65 28.85 -10.38
N PRO A 287 0.81 29.99 -9.65
CA PRO A 287 1.65 30.06 -8.46
C PRO A 287 1.07 29.29 -7.27
N ASP A 288 -0.21 28.91 -7.34
CA ASP A 288 -0.90 28.17 -6.28
C ASP A 288 -0.82 26.64 -6.48
N ILE A 289 -0.08 26.16 -7.48
CA ILE A 289 0.20 24.74 -7.67
C ILE A 289 1.64 24.43 -7.25
N HIS A 290 1.79 23.70 -6.15
CA HIS A 290 3.06 23.28 -5.60
C HIS A 290 3.35 21.84 -6.04
N ILE A 291 4.37 21.63 -6.88
CA ILE A 291 4.81 20.31 -7.35
C ILE A 291 6.11 19.97 -6.62
N LEU A 292 6.03 19.02 -5.69
CA LEU A 292 7.12 18.67 -4.79
C LEU A 292 7.63 17.26 -5.14
N ASP A 293 8.74 17.22 -5.89
CA ASP A 293 9.46 15.98 -6.13
C ASP A 293 10.37 15.70 -4.93
N LEU A 294 9.90 14.78 -4.07
CA LEU A 294 10.51 14.51 -2.78
C LEU A 294 11.34 13.23 -2.82
N PRO A 295 12.53 13.23 -2.17
CA PRO A 295 13.34 12.03 -2.07
C PRO A 295 12.63 10.92 -1.25
N PRO A 296 13.02 9.64 -1.42
CA PRO A 296 12.36 8.49 -0.79
C PRO A 296 12.31 8.53 0.76
N TRP A 297 13.23 9.28 1.38
CA TRP A 297 13.33 9.41 2.85
C TRP A 297 12.51 10.57 3.43
N SER A 298 11.63 11.22 2.66
CA SER A 298 10.81 12.36 3.09
C SER A 298 9.54 11.95 3.86
N ALA A 299 9.61 10.90 4.67
CA ALA A 299 8.46 10.39 5.41
C ALA A 299 7.82 11.44 6.35
N LEU A 300 8.65 12.22 7.05
CA LEU A 300 8.20 13.28 7.96
C LEU A 300 7.58 14.47 7.21
N GLU A 301 8.15 14.87 6.08
CA GLU A 301 7.59 15.92 5.22
C GLU A 301 6.23 15.51 4.66
N ILE A 302 6.11 14.25 4.19
CA ILE A 302 4.83 13.71 3.72
C ILE A 302 3.79 13.73 4.84
N ASN A 303 4.17 13.29 6.05
CA ASN A 303 3.29 13.34 7.22
C ASN A 303 2.83 14.78 7.51
N ALA A 304 3.75 15.74 7.52
CA ALA A 304 3.45 17.14 7.78
C ALA A 304 2.53 17.75 6.70
N LEU A 305 2.79 17.48 5.41
CA LEU A 305 1.94 17.93 4.31
C LEU A 305 0.52 17.35 4.40
N GLN A 306 0.40 16.06 4.73
CA GLN A 306 -0.92 15.45 4.96
C GLN A 306 -1.64 16.13 6.15
N ARG A 307 -0.93 16.42 7.25
CA ARG A 307 -1.52 17.10 8.43
C ARG A 307 -1.93 18.55 8.13
N ALA A 308 -1.17 19.26 7.31
CA ALA A 308 -1.50 20.61 6.89
C ALA A 308 -2.68 20.71 5.92
N SER A 309 -2.99 19.60 5.23
CA SER A 309 -4.01 19.59 4.18
C SER A 309 -5.41 19.86 4.71
N THR A 310 -6.20 20.63 3.95
CA THR A 310 -7.64 20.82 4.18
C THR A 310 -8.41 19.64 3.63
N ILE A 311 -8.08 19.18 2.42
CA ILE A 311 -8.70 18.02 1.77
C ILE A 311 -7.58 17.19 1.11
N MET A 312 -7.60 15.90 1.38
CA MET A 312 -6.75 14.94 0.68
C MET A 312 -7.46 14.40 -0.56
N ILE A 313 -6.69 14.26 -1.63
CA ILE A 313 -7.19 13.78 -2.92
C ILE A 313 -6.42 12.51 -3.29
N GLN A 314 -7.11 11.49 -3.77
CA GLN A 314 -6.50 10.32 -4.40
C GLN A 314 -7.28 9.97 -5.66
N LYS A 315 -6.90 10.62 -6.77
CA LYS A 315 -7.58 10.46 -8.05
C LYS A 315 -6.88 9.41 -8.92
N SER A 316 -6.77 8.19 -8.43
CA SER A 316 -6.19 7.09 -9.21
C SER A 316 -7.12 6.62 -10.32
N LEU A 317 -6.55 6.25 -11.47
CA LEU A 317 -7.23 5.50 -12.52
C LEU A 317 -7.30 4.02 -12.17
N ARG A 318 -6.26 3.52 -11.49
CA ARG A 318 -6.17 2.17 -10.94
C ARG A 318 -5.39 2.20 -9.63
N GLU A 319 -5.77 1.34 -8.72
CA GLU A 319 -5.13 1.28 -7.41
C GLU A 319 -5.20 -0.15 -6.84
N GLY A 320 -4.09 -0.66 -6.33
CA GLY A 320 -4.12 -1.88 -5.56
C GLY A 320 -4.87 -1.68 -4.25
N PHE A 321 -4.37 -0.80 -3.39
CA PHE A 321 -5.04 -0.45 -2.15
C PHE A 321 -5.03 1.06 -1.89
N GLY A 322 -3.87 1.72 -2.04
CA GLY A 322 -3.70 3.15 -1.81
C GLY A 322 -3.45 3.49 -0.35
N LEU A 323 -2.30 3.08 0.20
CA LEU A 323 -1.94 3.36 1.59
C LEU A 323 -1.97 4.85 1.93
N THR A 324 -1.72 5.74 0.98
CA THR A 324 -1.83 7.20 1.15
C THR A 324 -3.24 7.64 1.54
N VAL A 325 -4.28 6.91 1.11
CA VAL A 325 -5.66 7.14 1.57
C VAL A 325 -5.80 6.75 3.04
N THR A 326 -5.27 5.57 3.42
CA THR A 326 -5.26 5.13 4.82
C THR A 326 -4.54 6.13 5.71
N GLU A 327 -3.37 6.63 5.28
CA GLU A 327 -2.56 7.64 5.98
C GLU A 327 -3.32 8.96 6.16
N ALA A 328 -4.06 9.39 5.13
CA ALA A 328 -4.88 10.60 5.19
C ALA A 328 -6.04 10.46 6.18
N LEU A 329 -6.77 9.34 6.10
CA LEU A 329 -7.88 9.04 7.02
C LEU A 329 -7.39 8.90 8.47
N TRP A 330 -6.23 8.26 8.68
CA TRP A 330 -5.60 8.17 10.00
C TRP A 330 -5.36 9.56 10.63
N LYS A 331 -5.02 10.54 9.82
CA LYS A 331 -4.81 11.94 10.23
C LYS A 331 -6.09 12.77 10.30
N LYS A 332 -7.26 12.12 10.28
CA LYS A 332 -8.59 12.75 10.31
C LYS A 332 -8.84 13.71 9.14
N LYS A 333 -8.18 13.48 7.99
CA LYS A 333 -8.31 14.37 6.85
C LYS A 333 -9.52 13.99 5.99
N PRO A 334 -10.39 14.98 5.68
CA PRO A 334 -11.44 14.78 4.69
C PRO A 334 -10.82 14.32 3.37
N THR A 335 -11.31 13.22 2.84
CA THR A 335 -10.69 12.59 1.66
C THR A 335 -11.69 12.47 0.51
N VAL A 336 -11.27 12.91 -0.67
CA VAL A 336 -11.95 12.71 -1.95
C VAL A 336 -11.11 11.74 -2.79
N ALA A 337 -11.66 10.58 -3.12
CA ALA A 337 -10.90 9.55 -3.81
C ALA A 337 -11.68 8.93 -4.99
N SER A 338 -10.96 8.34 -5.95
CA SER A 338 -11.56 7.54 -7.02
C SER A 338 -12.12 6.22 -6.48
N ALA A 339 -13.28 5.80 -7.01
CA ALA A 339 -13.89 4.52 -6.65
C ALA A 339 -13.24 3.35 -7.42
N VAL A 340 -11.92 3.13 -7.21
CA VAL A 340 -11.15 2.10 -7.92
C VAL A 340 -10.36 1.23 -6.94
N GLY A 341 -10.14 -0.03 -7.31
CA GLY A 341 -9.31 -0.99 -6.58
C GLY A 341 -9.74 -1.17 -5.13
N GLY A 342 -8.79 -1.06 -4.20
CA GLY A 342 -9.01 -1.17 -2.75
C GLY A 342 -9.49 0.11 -2.07
N ILE A 343 -9.60 1.24 -2.78
CA ILE A 343 -10.04 2.52 -2.21
C ILE A 343 -11.45 2.45 -1.60
N PRO A 344 -12.47 1.81 -2.24
CA PRO A 344 -13.81 1.71 -1.66
C PRO A 344 -13.90 0.95 -0.33
N ALA A 345 -12.90 0.14 0.00
CA ALA A 345 -12.82 -0.49 1.32
C ALA A 345 -12.42 0.50 2.43
N GLN A 346 -11.71 1.57 2.06
CA GLN A 346 -11.23 2.61 2.97
C GLN A 346 -12.17 3.82 3.00
N VAL A 347 -12.65 4.23 1.83
CA VAL A 347 -13.54 5.37 1.66
C VAL A 347 -14.96 4.88 1.40
N ILE A 348 -15.73 4.74 2.47
CA ILE A 348 -17.17 4.47 2.40
C ILE A 348 -17.85 5.81 2.08
N HIS A 349 -18.44 5.91 0.88
CA HIS A 349 -18.99 7.15 0.37
C HIS A 349 -20.00 7.80 1.33
N LYS A 350 -19.78 9.08 1.67
CA LYS A 350 -20.56 9.88 2.63
C LYS A 350 -20.48 9.40 4.08
N HIS A 351 -19.60 8.46 4.39
CA HIS A 351 -19.39 7.99 5.76
C HIS A 351 -17.95 8.24 6.23
N THR A 352 -16.93 7.76 5.50
CA THR A 352 -15.51 7.98 5.84
C THR A 352 -14.79 8.91 4.87
N GLY A 353 -15.48 9.37 3.83
CA GLY A 353 -14.98 10.27 2.80
C GLY A 353 -15.93 10.30 1.61
N LEU A 354 -15.47 10.87 0.50
CA LEU A 354 -16.27 11.00 -0.73
C LEU A 354 -15.58 10.29 -1.90
N LEU A 355 -16.35 9.48 -2.62
CA LEU A 355 -15.90 8.83 -3.85
C LEU A 355 -16.30 9.65 -5.09
N ALA A 356 -15.45 9.64 -6.10
CA ALA A 356 -15.66 10.28 -7.40
C ALA A 356 -15.26 9.34 -8.55
N HIS A 357 -15.82 9.57 -9.76
CA HIS A 357 -15.59 8.73 -10.93
C HIS A 357 -15.01 9.51 -12.13
N SER A 358 -14.89 10.83 -12.01
CA SER A 358 -14.38 11.72 -13.07
C SER A 358 -13.64 12.92 -12.47
N VAL A 359 -13.00 13.70 -13.34
CA VAL A 359 -12.37 14.97 -12.97
C VAL A 359 -13.41 15.95 -12.42
N GLU A 360 -14.54 16.08 -13.08
CA GLU A 360 -15.65 16.98 -12.70
C GLU A 360 -16.29 16.51 -11.38
N GLY A 361 -16.47 15.19 -11.23
CA GLY A 361 -16.96 14.60 -9.98
C GLY A 361 -15.99 14.86 -8.82
N THR A 362 -14.69 14.76 -9.03
CA THR A 362 -13.67 15.11 -8.03
C THR A 362 -13.77 16.59 -7.63
N ALA A 363 -13.83 17.47 -8.62
CA ALA A 363 -13.98 18.91 -8.37
C ALA A 363 -15.29 19.24 -7.62
N TYR A 364 -16.41 18.60 -7.99
CA TYR A 364 -17.68 18.75 -7.28
C TYR A 364 -17.57 18.31 -5.81
N GLN A 365 -16.98 17.14 -5.52
CA GLN A 365 -16.83 16.64 -4.16
C GLN A 365 -15.91 17.53 -3.33
N ILE A 366 -14.83 18.06 -3.90
CA ILE A 366 -13.93 19.01 -3.23
C ILE A 366 -14.71 20.28 -2.84
N ARG A 367 -15.40 20.90 -3.78
CA ARG A 367 -16.20 22.11 -3.51
C ARG A 367 -17.29 21.84 -2.47
N PHE A 368 -17.93 20.69 -2.55
CA PHE A 368 -18.94 20.28 -1.57
C PHE A 368 -18.36 20.23 -0.15
N LEU A 369 -17.13 19.68 0.04
CA LEU A 369 -16.48 19.66 1.35
C LEU A 369 -16.02 21.07 1.80
N LEU A 370 -15.46 21.87 0.90
CA LEU A 370 -15.05 23.27 1.23
C LEU A 370 -16.25 24.11 1.70
N SER A 371 -17.41 23.91 1.10
CA SER A 371 -18.65 24.61 1.49
C SER A 371 -19.33 24.01 2.73
N ASN A 372 -18.87 22.83 3.22
CA ASN A 372 -19.48 22.12 4.36
C ASN A 372 -18.41 21.64 5.35
N PRO A 373 -17.71 22.54 6.06
CA PRO A 373 -16.57 22.19 6.93
C PRO A 373 -16.95 21.24 8.08
N ALA A 374 -18.15 21.37 8.64
CA ALA A 374 -18.62 20.47 9.71
C ALA A 374 -18.79 19.03 9.19
N LEU A 375 -19.29 18.85 7.97
CA LEU A 375 -19.36 17.54 7.34
C LEU A 375 -17.96 17.00 7.02
N ALA A 376 -17.08 17.85 6.50
CA ALA A 376 -15.70 17.50 6.20
C ALA A 376 -14.98 16.96 7.45
N GLN A 377 -15.08 17.66 8.58
CA GLN A 377 -14.54 17.22 9.86
C GLN A 377 -15.13 15.87 10.28
N LYS A 378 -16.46 15.72 10.24
CA LYS A 378 -17.14 14.48 10.61
C LYS A 378 -16.66 13.29 9.77
N LEU A 379 -16.50 13.46 8.46
CA LEU A 379 -15.99 12.40 7.57
C LEU A 379 -14.54 12.04 7.91
N GLY A 380 -13.71 13.02 8.24
CA GLY A 380 -12.33 12.80 8.69
C GLY A 380 -12.26 11.99 9.99
N GLU A 381 -13.09 12.34 10.98
CA GLU A 381 -13.18 11.63 12.27
C GLU A 381 -13.66 10.19 12.08
N GLN A 382 -14.71 9.97 11.28
CA GLN A 382 -15.21 8.62 10.96
C GLN A 382 -14.19 7.81 10.15
N GLY A 383 -13.44 8.46 9.25
CA GLY A 383 -12.36 7.85 8.51
C GLY A 383 -11.23 7.36 9.43
N HIS A 384 -10.87 8.15 10.43
CA HIS A 384 -9.87 7.79 11.43
C HIS A 384 -10.28 6.54 12.22
N GLU A 385 -11.52 6.48 12.73
CA GLU A 385 -12.02 5.32 13.46
C GLU A 385 -12.05 4.07 12.57
N HIS A 386 -12.44 4.21 11.32
CA HIS A 386 -12.43 3.11 10.36
C HIS A 386 -11.01 2.57 10.09
N VAL A 387 -10.01 3.46 10.03
CA VAL A 387 -8.60 3.05 9.92
C VAL A 387 -8.12 2.37 11.19
N ARG A 388 -8.45 2.91 12.37
CA ARG A 388 -8.08 2.35 13.66
C ARG A 388 -8.56 0.90 13.81
N GLU A 389 -9.80 0.64 13.39
CA GLU A 389 -10.40 -0.70 13.49
C GLU A 389 -9.86 -1.70 12.46
N HIS A 390 -9.51 -1.24 11.24
CA HIS A 390 -9.36 -2.17 10.13
C HIS A 390 -8.00 -2.16 9.44
N PHE A 391 -7.24 -1.06 9.52
CA PHE A 391 -6.09 -0.85 8.63
C PHE A 391 -4.78 -0.52 9.35
N LEU A 392 -4.69 -0.76 10.65
CA LEU A 392 -3.43 -0.66 11.38
C LEU A 392 -2.61 -1.96 11.26
N ILE A 393 -1.31 -1.84 11.42
CA ILE A 393 -0.38 -2.98 11.35
C ILE A 393 -0.74 -4.08 12.36
N THR A 394 -1.24 -3.72 13.52
CA THR A 394 -1.74 -4.64 14.56
C THR A 394 -2.93 -5.47 14.09
N SER A 395 -3.87 -4.86 13.36
CA SER A 395 -4.97 -5.59 12.71
C SER A 395 -4.46 -6.56 11.64
N ASN A 396 -3.36 -6.22 10.98
CA ASN A 396 -2.73 -7.11 10.00
C ASN A 396 -2.03 -8.28 10.69
N VAL A 397 -1.29 -8.04 11.78
CA VAL A 397 -0.73 -9.11 12.63
C VAL A 397 -1.82 -10.09 13.05
N LYS A 398 -2.92 -9.59 13.61
CA LYS A 398 -4.07 -10.41 14.04
C LYS A 398 -4.63 -11.27 12.91
N ARG A 399 -4.77 -10.72 11.70
CA ARG A 399 -5.26 -11.46 10.52
C ARG A 399 -4.31 -12.58 10.11
N TYR A 400 -3.00 -12.34 10.12
CA TYR A 400 -2.02 -13.39 9.81
C TYR A 400 -2.00 -14.47 10.88
N LEU A 401 -2.03 -14.11 12.18
CA LEU A 401 -2.13 -15.10 13.25
C LEU A 401 -3.39 -15.98 13.09
N THR A 402 -4.54 -15.35 12.86
CA THR A 402 -5.81 -16.07 12.63
C THR A 402 -5.73 -16.98 11.39
N LEU A 403 -5.10 -16.52 10.32
CA LEU A 403 -4.89 -17.31 9.11
C LEU A 403 -4.03 -18.54 9.38
N PHE A 404 -2.92 -18.39 10.11
CA PHE A 404 -2.03 -19.50 10.45
C PHE A 404 -2.73 -20.51 11.35
N LEU A 405 -3.45 -20.06 12.38
CA LEU A 405 -4.26 -20.92 13.25
C LEU A 405 -5.28 -21.71 12.45
N HIS A 406 -6.05 -21.03 11.59
CA HIS A 406 -7.07 -21.66 10.77
C HIS A 406 -6.47 -22.68 9.79
N THR A 407 -5.37 -22.33 9.12
CA THR A 407 -4.72 -23.18 8.13
C THR A 407 -4.10 -24.43 8.77
N ALA A 408 -3.57 -24.30 10.00
CA ALA A 408 -3.04 -25.43 10.78
C ALA A 408 -4.11 -26.24 11.54
N GLY A 409 -5.38 -25.83 11.48
CA GLY A 409 -6.47 -26.48 12.22
C GLY A 409 -6.36 -26.32 13.74
N ILE A 410 -5.74 -25.25 14.22
CA ILE A 410 -5.57 -24.92 15.63
C ILE A 410 -6.76 -24.05 16.09
N SER A 411 -7.49 -24.51 17.07
CA SER A 411 -8.66 -23.81 17.65
C SER A 411 -8.29 -22.85 18.80
#